data_630ac563ca17abe86b276d25a7ee0733
#
_entry.id   630ac563ca17abe86b276d25a7ee0733
#
_cell.length_a   1.000
_cell.length_b   1.000
_cell.length_c   1.000
_cell.angle_alpha   90.00
_cell.angle_beta   90.00
_cell.angle_gamma   90.00
#
_symmetry.space_group_name_H-M   'P 1'
#
loop_
_entity.id
_entity.type
_entity.pdbx_description
1 polymer ?
#
loop_
_entity_poly.entity_id
_entity_poly.type
_entity_poly.pdbx_seq_one_letter_code
_entity_poly.pdbx_strand_id
1 'polypeptide(L)'
;IIMIVVLFGAAVAMFGGGSDSNSYTPVSAEVEAYEPIIQKYAKEYGIPEYVELIKAVMMQESGGRGLDPMQAAEGSFNTRYPHEPNGIKDPEYSIQCGVQELKAALTSAEVESPIDMEHIKLALQGYNFGNGYISWAKTKYGGYSYANAVEFSTQQAQRLGWDSYGDTQYPAHVLRYYPYGRAFTAGGNQAIVEVALTQLGNQG
;
A
#
# COMPACT_ATOMS: atom_id res chain seq x y z
N ILE A 1 -16.42 10.54 -1.81
CA ILE A 1 -14.98 10.86 -1.83
C ILE A 1 -14.43 10.22 -3.08
N ILE A 2 -13.97 11.04 -4.01
CA ILE A 2 -13.53 10.59 -5.34
C ILE A 2 -12.00 10.55 -5.28
N MET A 3 -11.44 9.36 -5.22
CA MET A 3 -10.01 9.17 -5.34
C MET A 3 -9.69 9.06 -6.83
N ILE A 4 -9.07 10.10 -7.40
CA ILE A 4 -8.57 10.08 -8.77
C ILE A 4 -7.17 9.51 -8.72
N VAL A 5 -7.01 8.27 -9.16
CA VAL A 5 -5.68 7.67 -9.32
C VAL A 5 -5.08 8.16 -10.61
N VAL A 6 -4.16 9.11 -10.53
CA VAL A 6 -3.31 9.48 -11.66
C VAL A 6 -2.25 8.40 -11.83
N LEU A 7 -2.36 7.63 -12.91
CA LEU A 7 -1.34 6.67 -13.32
C LEU A 7 -0.06 7.43 -13.72
N PHE A 8 0.86 7.60 -12.78
CA PHE A 8 2.24 7.91 -13.13
C PHE A 8 2.92 6.63 -13.62
N GLY A 9 3.08 6.52 -14.92
CA GLY A 9 3.90 5.49 -15.53
C GLY A 9 5.33 5.59 -15.02
N ALA A 10 5.71 4.73 -14.09
CA ALA A 10 7.11 4.52 -13.74
C ALA A 10 7.81 3.92 -14.97
N ALA A 11 8.70 4.69 -15.56
CA ALA A 11 9.61 4.17 -16.59
C ALA A 11 10.49 3.09 -15.93
N VAL A 12 10.20 1.83 -16.25
CA VAL A 12 11.02 0.70 -15.83
C VAL A 12 12.31 0.76 -16.64
N ALA A 13 13.40 1.19 -16.01
CA ALA A 13 14.74 0.94 -16.54
C ALA A 13 15.00 -0.57 -16.41
N MET A 14 14.97 -1.26 -17.54
CA MET A 14 15.37 -2.66 -17.63
C MET A 14 16.88 -2.75 -17.44
N PHE A 15 17.32 -3.11 -16.25
CA PHE A 15 18.64 -3.69 -16.04
C PHE A 15 18.46 -5.21 -16.06
N GLY A 16 18.90 -5.82 -17.16
CA GLY A 16 19.02 -7.26 -17.25
C GLY A 16 20.17 -7.77 -16.40
N GLY A 17 19.93 -8.85 -15.67
CA GLY A 17 20.98 -9.59 -14.96
C GLY A 17 20.40 -10.59 -13.96
N GLY A 18 20.49 -11.89 -14.28
CA GLY A 18 20.64 -12.99 -13.33
C GLY A 18 19.44 -13.36 -12.47
N SER A 19 18.90 -14.50 -12.78
CA SER A 19 17.88 -15.26 -12.05
C SER A 19 18.30 -15.58 -10.61
N ASP A 20 17.71 -14.88 -9.64
CA ASP A 20 17.42 -15.42 -8.31
C ASP A 20 15.95 -15.16 -8.01
N SER A 21 15.15 -16.22 -8.11
CA SER A 21 13.68 -16.18 -8.06
C SER A 21 13.09 -15.86 -6.67
N ASN A 22 13.90 -15.35 -5.73
CA ASN A 22 13.51 -15.13 -4.34
C ASN A 22 13.80 -13.72 -3.81
N SER A 23 14.25 -12.78 -4.64
CA SER A 23 14.53 -11.41 -4.20
C SER A 23 13.35 -10.47 -4.44
N TYR A 24 12.95 -9.72 -3.41
CA TYR A 24 12.05 -8.57 -3.58
C TYR A 24 12.82 -7.42 -4.27
N THR A 25 12.09 -6.49 -4.90
CA THR A 25 12.70 -5.29 -5.48
C THR A 25 12.91 -4.26 -4.35
N PRO A 26 14.14 -3.82 -4.07
CA PRO A 26 14.39 -2.81 -3.06
C PRO A 26 13.64 -1.51 -3.37
N VAL A 27 13.25 -0.79 -2.33
CA VAL A 27 12.73 0.57 -2.47
C VAL A 27 13.87 1.54 -2.83
N SER A 28 13.52 2.74 -3.28
CA SER A 28 14.50 3.77 -3.64
C SER A 28 15.19 4.36 -2.41
N ALA A 29 16.34 4.99 -2.62
CA ALA A 29 17.04 5.73 -1.57
C ALA A 29 16.20 6.90 -1.01
N GLU A 30 15.34 7.49 -1.84
CA GLU A 30 14.41 8.54 -1.45
C GLU A 30 13.36 8.02 -0.45
N VAL A 31 12.82 6.81 -0.68
CA VAL A 31 11.89 6.15 0.26
C VAL A 31 12.62 5.81 1.56
N GLU A 32 13.83 5.23 1.48
CA GLU A 32 14.63 4.92 2.67
C GLU A 32 14.92 6.16 3.53
N ALA A 33 15.15 7.31 2.90
CA ALA A 33 15.39 8.56 3.62
C ALA A 33 14.19 9.01 4.48
N TYR A 34 12.98 8.55 4.17
CA TYR A 34 11.78 8.84 4.96
C TYR A 34 11.54 7.84 6.11
N GLU A 35 12.34 6.78 6.23
CA GLU A 35 12.12 5.76 7.26
C GLU A 35 11.94 6.32 8.68
N PRO A 36 12.74 7.30 9.19
CA PRO A 36 12.53 7.82 10.52
C PRO A 36 11.16 8.49 10.73
N ILE A 37 10.65 9.15 9.68
CA ILE A 37 9.33 9.80 9.72
C ILE A 37 8.22 8.74 9.63
N ILE A 38 8.40 7.72 8.79
CA ILE A 38 7.48 6.59 8.68
C ILE A 38 7.39 5.85 10.02
N GLN A 39 8.51 5.54 10.67
CA GLN A 39 8.56 4.89 11.98
C GLN A 39 7.84 5.72 13.05
N LYS A 40 8.03 7.05 13.07
CA LYS A 40 7.35 7.96 13.97
C LYS A 40 5.82 7.80 13.87
N TYR A 41 5.27 7.93 12.66
CA TYR A 41 3.83 7.87 12.47
C TYR A 41 3.26 6.45 12.54
N ALA A 42 4.00 5.43 12.14
CA ALA A 42 3.61 4.04 12.33
C ALA A 42 3.45 3.72 13.83
N LYS A 43 4.39 4.17 14.68
CA LYS A 43 4.30 4.04 16.13
C LYS A 43 3.16 4.86 16.71
N GLU A 44 2.99 6.12 16.28
CA GLU A 44 1.93 7.02 16.76
C GLU A 44 0.54 6.43 16.49
N TYR A 45 0.34 5.80 15.32
CA TYR A 45 -0.95 5.22 14.94
C TYR A 45 -1.09 3.73 15.27
N GLY A 46 -0.09 3.12 15.95
CA GLY A 46 -0.17 1.77 16.48
C GLY A 46 -0.04 0.68 15.42
N ILE A 47 0.75 0.91 14.39
CA ILE A 47 1.11 -0.06 13.33
C ILE A 47 2.63 -0.11 13.06
N PRO A 48 3.50 -0.13 14.11
CA PRO A 48 4.95 -0.08 13.91
C PRO A 48 5.50 -1.28 13.15
N GLU A 49 4.84 -2.43 13.18
CA GLU A 49 5.21 -3.65 12.46
C GLU A 49 5.00 -3.56 10.94
N TYR A 50 4.29 -2.53 10.46
CA TYR A 50 4.00 -2.33 9.03
C TYR A 50 4.89 -1.28 8.34
N VAL A 51 6.01 -0.86 8.95
CA VAL A 51 6.95 0.13 8.37
C VAL A 51 7.37 -0.28 6.96
N GLU A 52 7.74 -1.54 6.74
CA GLU A 52 8.12 -2.03 5.41
C GLU A 52 6.96 -2.00 4.40
N LEU A 53 5.72 -2.21 4.86
CA LEU A 53 4.55 -2.10 3.98
C LEU A 53 4.27 -0.63 3.61
N ILE A 54 4.43 0.30 4.56
CA ILE A 54 4.30 1.74 4.30
C ILE A 54 5.35 2.20 3.28
N LYS A 55 6.60 1.73 3.41
CA LYS A 55 7.67 2.00 2.44
C LYS A 55 7.32 1.46 1.06
N ALA A 56 6.80 0.23 0.99
CA ALA A 56 6.36 -0.37 -0.28
C ALA A 56 5.21 0.40 -0.94
N VAL A 57 4.25 0.89 -0.17
CA VAL A 57 3.18 1.77 -0.65
C VAL A 57 3.78 3.08 -1.18
N MET A 58 4.61 3.78 -0.41
CA MET A 58 5.27 5.03 -0.85
C MET A 58 6.07 4.81 -2.14
N MET A 59 6.77 3.68 -2.24
CA MET A 59 7.52 3.33 -3.45
C MET A 59 6.60 3.20 -4.67
N GLN A 60 5.43 2.58 -4.51
CA GLN A 60 4.45 2.44 -5.58
C GLN A 60 3.80 3.79 -5.94
N GLU A 61 3.50 4.63 -4.96
CA GLU A 61 2.81 5.91 -5.18
C GLU A 61 3.69 6.95 -5.88
N SER A 62 4.93 7.10 -5.44
CA SER A 62 5.80 8.19 -5.95
C SER A 62 7.28 7.82 -6.07
N GLY A 63 7.69 6.70 -5.49
CA GLY A 63 9.11 6.38 -5.27
C GLY A 63 9.78 7.33 -4.28
N GLY A 64 9.01 7.92 -3.35
CA GLY A 64 9.49 8.88 -2.35
C GLY A 64 9.72 10.30 -2.90
N ARG A 65 9.19 10.61 -4.09
CA ARG A 65 9.44 11.88 -4.77
C ARG A 65 8.28 12.87 -4.62
N GLY A 66 8.59 14.16 -4.78
CA GLY A 66 7.62 15.24 -4.71
C GLY A 66 7.27 15.64 -3.28
N LEU A 67 6.25 16.47 -3.13
CA LEU A 67 5.79 16.99 -1.84
C LEU A 67 4.62 16.19 -1.25
N ASP A 68 4.05 15.29 -2.04
CA ASP A 68 3.01 14.34 -1.62
C ASP A 68 3.46 12.90 -1.89
N PRO A 69 4.51 12.40 -1.17
CA PRO A 69 5.12 11.10 -1.46
C PRO A 69 4.18 9.91 -1.25
N MET A 70 3.15 10.03 -0.41
CA MET A 70 2.13 8.99 -0.21
C MET A 70 0.90 9.15 -1.12
N GLN A 71 0.87 10.18 -1.98
CA GLN A 71 -0.28 10.56 -2.81
C GLN A 71 -1.60 10.62 -2.01
N ALA A 72 -1.50 11.19 -0.80
CA ALA A 72 -2.57 11.18 0.19
C ALA A 72 -3.48 12.42 0.12
N ALA A 73 -3.26 13.33 -0.85
CA ALA A 73 -4.00 14.58 -0.93
C ALA A 73 -5.51 14.39 -1.08
N GLU A 74 -5.95 13.39 -1.82
CA GLU A 74 -7.38 13.11 -2.05
C GLU A 74 -8.00 12.22 -0.95
N GLY A 75 -7.19 11.74 -0.01
CA GLY A 75 -7.60 10.89 1.10
C GLY A 75 -8.40 11.63 2.17
N SER A 76 -9.11 10.85 2.99
CA SER A 76 -10.02 11.38 4.03
C SER A 76 -9.29 12.04 5.21
N PHE A 77 -8.00 11.72 5.40
CA PHE A 77 -7.18 12.28 6.48
C PHE A 77 -6.50 13.60 6.10
N ASN A 78 -6.52 14.00 4.83
CA ASN A 78 -6.08 15.33 4.43
C ASN A 78 -7.15 16.37 4.78
N THR A 79 -6.86 17.19 5.78
CA THR A 79 -7.73 18.30 6.24
C THR A 79 -7.11 19.67 6.01
N ARG A 80 -5.87 19.74 5.46
CA ARG A 80 -5.09 20.99 5.39
C ARG A 80 -4.88 21.49 3.97
N TYR A 81 -4.94 20.60 2.99
CA TYR A 81 -4.60 20.92 1.60
C TYR A 81 -5.76 20.59 0.66
N PRO A 82 -5.76 21.11 -0.58
CA PRO A 82 -6.77 20.76 -1.56
C PRO A 82 -6.84 19.26 -1.82
N HIS A 83 -8.06 18.73 -1.99
CA HIS A 83 -8.29 17.33 -2.37
C HIS A 83 -8.18 17.18 -3.90
N GLU A 84 -6.95 17.30 -4.38
CA GLU A 84 -6.58 17.14 -5.78
C GLU A 84 -5.23 16.42 -5.89
N PRO A 85 -4.90 15.77 -7.01
CA PRO A 85 -3.63 15.07 -7.18
C PRO A 85 -2.43 15.96 -6.83
N ASN A 86 -1.52 15.46 -5.99
CA ASN A 86 -0.38 16.21 -5.47
C ASN A 86 -0.76 17.52 -4.74
N GLY A 87 -1.95 17.61 -4.17
CA GLY A 87 -2.42 18.79 -3.44
C GLY A 87 -1.62 19.09 -2.18
N ILE A 88 -1.13 18.07 -1.48
CA ILE A 88 -0.28 18.25 -0.29
C ILE A 88 1.08 18.82 -0.70
N LYS A 89 1.53 19.85 0.07
CA LYS A 89 2.81 20.54 -0.17
C LYS A 89 3.81 20.37 0.99
N ASP A 90 3.58 19.36 1.83
CA ASP A 90 4.38 19.02 3.00
C ASP A 90 4.58 17.50 3.05
N PRO A 91 5.79 16.99 2.77
CA PRO A 91 6.06 15.55 2.73
C PRO A 91 5.79 14.85 4.06
N GLU A 92 6.10 15.47 5.18
CA GLU A 92 5.82 14.86 6.49
C GLU A 92 4.32 14.73 6.72
N TYR A 93 3.53 15.73 6.35
CA TYR A 93 2.08 15.67 6.45
C TYR A 93 1.47 14.65 5.46
N SER A 94 2.03 14.51 4.27
CA SER A 94 1.65 13.45 3.32
C SER A 94 1.84 12.06 3.94
N ILE A 95 3.01 11.83 4.58
CA ILE A 95 3.29 10.57 5.27
C ILE A 95 2.31 10.35 6.42
N GLN A 96 2.05 11.37 7.21
CA GLN A 96 1.07 11.30 8.30
C GLN A 96 -0.32 10.87 7.79
N CYS A 97 -0.81 11.46 6.71
CA CYS A 97 -2.08 11.11 6.10
C CYS A 97 -2.07 9.70 5.52
N GLY A 98 -1.03 9.35 4.74
CA GLY A 98 -0.92 8.05 4.09
C GLY A 98 -0.84 6.89 5.08
N VAL A 99 -0.14 7.07 6.22
CA VAL A 99 -0.07 6.06 7.29
C VAL A 99 -1.45 5.84 7.91
N GLN A 100 -2.24 6.90 8.13
CA GLN A 100 -3.60 6.80 8.65
C GLN A 100 -4.55 6.10 7.66
N GLU A 101 -4.45 6.44 6.37
CA GLU A 101 -5.22 5.74 5.31
C GLU A 101 -4.89 4.25 5.27
N LEU A 102 -3.59 3.90 5.30
CA LEU A 102 -3.17 2.50 5.30
C LEU A 102 -3.65 1.77 6.56
N LYS A 103 -3.52 2.38 7.75
CA LYS A 103 -4.07 1.83 8.99
C LYS A 103 -5.57 1.56 8.88
N ALA A 104 -6.33 2.51 8.34
CA ALA A 104 -7.77 2.36 8.16
C ALA A 104 -8.10 1.19 7.22
N ALA A 105 -7.33 1.03 6.14
CA ALA A 105 -7.48 -0.09 5.21
C ALA A 105 -7.12 -1.44 5.85
N LEU A 106 -5.99 -1.52 6.58
CA LEU A 106 -5.58 -2.72 7.32
C LEU A 106 -6.64 -3.15 8.35
N THR A 107 -7.16 -2.18 9.11
CA THR A 107 -8.22 -2.42 10.10
C THR A 107 -9.51 -2.92 9.43
N SER A 108 -9.95 -2.29 8.33
CA SER A 108 -11.17 -2.67 7.61
C SER A 108 -11.06 -4.05 6.94
N ALA A 109 -9.86 -4.41 6.51
CA ALA A 109 -9.56 -5.72 5.94
C ALA A 109 -9.33 -6.80 7.01
N GLU A 110 -9.27 -6.43 8.30
CA GLU A 110 -9.00 -7.35 9.42
C GLU A 110 -7.64 -8.04 9.31
N VAL A 111 -6.60 -7.28 8.91
CA VAL A 111 -5.23 -7.79 8.81
C VAL A 111 -4.70 -8.09 10.21
N GLU A 112 -4.27 -9.33 10.44
CA GLU A 112 -3.82 -9.80 11.76
C GLU A 112 -2.30 -9.66 11.96
N SER A 113 -1.51 -9.70 10.87
CA SER A 113 -0.05 -9.62 10.96
C SER A 113 0.59 -9.15 9.64
N PRO A 114 1.88 -8.73 9.65
CA PRO A 114 2.62 -8.35 8.45
C PRO A 114 2.77 -9.45 7.39
N ILE A 115 2.42 -10.69 7.71
CA ILE A 115 2.49 -11.84 6.81
C ILE A 115 1.12 -12.36 6.37
N ASP A 116 0.06 -11.74 6.82
CA ASP A 116 -1.32 -12.05 6.42
C ASP A 116 -1.60 -11.53 5.00
N MET A 117 -1.02 -12.23 4.01
CA MET A 117 -1.03 -11.79 2.61
C MET A 117 -2.44 -11.75 2.01
N GLU A 118 -3.37 -12.54 2.50
CA GLU A 118 -4.74 -12.54 2.01
C GLU A 118 -5.45 -11.23 2.35
N HIS A 119 -5.43 -10.85 3.63
CA HIS A 119 -6.05 -9.62 4.09
C HIS A 119 -5.23 -8.38 3.71
N ILE A 120 -3.88 -8.48 3.63
CA ILE A 120 -3.03 -7.38 3.13
C ILE A 120 -3.38 -7.03 1.68
N LYS A 121 -3.59 -8.01 0.79
CA LYS A 121 -4.02 -7.72 -0.59
C LYS A 121 -5.36 -7.01 -0.64
N LEU A 122 -6.30 -7.42 0.22
CA LEU A 122 -7.59 -6.74 0.34
C LEU A 122 -7.44 -5.30 0.84
N ALA A 123 -6.60 -5.08 1.86
CA ALA A 123 -6.30 -3.75 2.38
C ALA A 123 -5.65 -2.85 1.34
N LEU A 124 -4.65 -3.37 0.62
CA LEU A 124 -3.96 -2.62 -0.44
C LEU A 124 -4.91 -2.24 -1.58
N GLN A 125 -5.76 -3.16 -2.05
CA GLN A 125 -6.72 -2.81 -3.08
C GLN A 125 -7.74 -1.77 -2.57
N GLY A 126 -8.12 -1.85 -1.30
CA GLY A 126 -8.95 -0.83 -0.66
C GLY A 126 -8.27 0.51 -0.46
N TYR A 127 -6.95 0.53 -0.20
CA TYR A 127 -6.15 1.75 -0.17
C TYR A 127 -6.24 2.49 -1.52
N ASN A 128 -6.10 1.75 -2.63
CA ASN A 128 -6.16 2.32 -3.98
C ASN A 128 -7.58 2.69 -4.43
N PHE A 129 -8.59 1.86 -4.15
CA PHE A 129 -9.98 2.06 -4.60
C PHE A 129 -10.83 2.84 -3.60
N GLY A 130 -10.34 3.07 -2.40
CA GLY A 130 -11.13 3.53 -1.25
C GLY A 130 -11.72 2.36 -0.46
N ASN A 131 -11.93 2.58 0.85
CA ASN A 131 -12.35 1.54 1.79
C ASN A 131 -13.72 0.90 1.47
N GLY A 132 -14.54 1.53 0.62
CA GLY A 132 -15.78 0.94 0.14
C GLY A 132 -15.59 -0.36 -0.65
N TYR A 133 -14.43 -0.54 -1.30
CA TYR A 133 -14.08 -1.79 -1.96
C TYR A 133 -13.94 -2.94 -0.95
N ILE A 134 -13.31 -2.69 0.20
CA ILE A 134 -13.06 -3.74 1.21
C ILE A 134 -14.38 -4.38 1.67
N SER A 135 -15.35 -3.56 2.08
CA SER A 135 -16.65 -4.07 2.54
C SER A 135 -17.42 -4.77 1.41
N TRP A 136 -17.38 -4.22 0.20
CA TRP A 136 -18.01 -4.82 -0.97
C TRP A 136 -17.38 -6.19 -1.31
N ALA A 137 -16.05 -6.30 -1.37
CA ALA A 137 -15.34 -7.53 -1.69
C ALA A 137 -15.55 -8.60 -0.60
N LYS A 138 -15.48 -8.23 0.68
CA LYS A 138 -15.75 -9.15 1.80
C LYS A 138 -17.18 -9.70 1.73
N THR A 139 -18.15 -8.83 1.56
CA THR A 139 -19.57 -9.23 1.58
C THR A 139 -19.94 -10.11 0.39
N LYS A 140 -19.43 -9.79 -0.81
CA LYS A 140 -19.84 -10.46 -2.04
C LYS A 140 -18.98 -11.67 -2.39
N TYR A 141 -17.69 -11.65 -2.03
CA TYR A 141 -16.70 -12.62 -2.48
C TYR A 141 -15.87 -13.25 -1.35
N GLY A 142 -16.03 -12.79 -0.12
CA GLY A 142 -15.24 -13.25 1.02
C GLY A 142 -13.84 -12.64 1.12
N GLY A 143 -13.42 -11.81 0.16
CA GLY A 143 -12.08 -11.21 0.17
C GLY A 143 -11.64 -10.69 -1.20
N TYR A 144 -10.35 -10.44 -1.34
CA TYR A 144 -9.74 -9.95 -2.57
C TYR A 144 -9.55 -11.07 -3.62
N SER A 145 -9.82 -10.72 -4.86
CA SER A 145 -9.29 -11.41 -6.04
C SER A 145 -9.06 -10.39 -7.18
N TYR A 146 -8.16 -10.70 -8.10
CA TYR A 146 -7.96 -9.86 -9.28
C TYR A 146 -9.28 -9.68 -10.08
N ALA A 147 -10.07 -10.76 -10.19
CA ALA A 147 -11.34 -10.72 -10.92
C ALA A 147 -12.32 -9.74 -10.30
N ASN A 148 -12.46 -9.72 -8.96
CA ASN A 148 -13.37 -8.78 -8.32
C ASN A 148 -12.83 -7.34 -8.28
N ALA A 149 -11.52 -7.16 -8.28
CA ALA A 149 -10.92 -5.84 -8.46
C ALA A 149 -11.23 -5.27 -9.85
N VAL A 150 -11.13 -6.07 -10.91
CA VAL A 150 -11.52 -5.69 -12.27
C VAL A 150 -13.02 -5.35 -12.34
N GLU A 151 -13.87 -6.19 -11.75
CA GLU A 151 -15.32 -5.93 -11.72
C GLU A 151 -15.65 -4.60 -11.03
N PHE A 152 -15.09 -4.37 -9.84
CA PHE A 152 -15.32 -3.13 -9.09
C PHE A 152 -14.83 -1.91 -9.87
N SER A 153 -13.60 -1.97 -10.42
CA SER A 153 -13.04 -0.90 -11.25
C SER A 153 -13.94 -0.56 -12.43
N THR A 154 -14.41 -1.58 -13.15
CA THR A 154 -15.32 -1.40 -14.29
C THR A 154 -16.65 -0.74 -13.87
N GLN A 155 -17.25 -1.18 -12.77
CA GLN A 155 -18.50 -0.61 -12.25
C GLN A 155 -18.32 0.86 -11.85
N GLN A 156 -17.19 1.20 -11.18
CA GLN A 156 -16.91 2.57 -10.78
C GLN A 156 -16.63 3.47 -11.99
N ALA A 157 -15.83 3.00 -12.95
CA ALA A 157 -15.55 3.73 -14.18
C ALA A 157 -16.84 4.04 -14.94
N GLN A 158 -17.72 3.06 -15.13
CA GLN A 158 -19.03 3.26 -15.77
C GLN A 158 -19.90 4.28 -15.03
N ARG A 159 -19.95 4.18 -13.68
CA ARG A 159 -20.74 5.10 -12.85
C ARG A 159 -20.26 6.54 -12.96
N LEU A 160 -18.96 6.74 -13.12
CA LEU A 160 -18.32 8.06 -13.18
C LEU A 160 -18.18 8.60 -14.60
N GLY A 161 -18.41 7.77 -15.62
CA GLY A 161 -18.16 8.13 -17.02
C GLY A 161 -16.67 8.24 -17.35
N TRP A 162 -15.84 7.42 -16.70
CA TRP A 162 -14.38 7.39 -16.89
C TRP A 162 -13.95 6.18 -17.71
N ASP A 163 -12.79 6.28 -18.36
CA ASP A 163 -12.21 5.17 -19.13
C ASP A 163 -11.68 4.06 -18.21
N SER A 164 -11.23 4.41 -17.01
CA SER A 164 -10.71 3.46 -16.02
C SER A 164 -10.90 4.00 -14.59
N TYR A 165 -10.84 3.12 -13.60
CA TYR A 165 -10.91 3.49 -12.18
C TYR A 165 -9.83 2.72 -11.41
N GLY A 166 -8.85 3.45 -10.88
CA GLY A 166 -7.77 2.91 -10.07
C GLY A 166 -6.88 1.87 -10.78
N ASP A 167 -6.06 1.20 -9.99
CA ASP A 167 -5.17 0.13 -10.43
C ASP A 167 -5.69 -1.23 -9.96
N THR A 168 -6.18 -2.05 -10.87
CA THR A 168 -6.69 -3.40 -10.56
C THR A 168 -5.62 -4.40 -10.13
N GLN A 169 -4.34 -4.07 -10.32
CA GLN A 169 -3.19 -4.87 -9.93
C GLN A 169 -2.39 -4.25 -8.78
N TYR A 170 -2.95 -3.25 -8.12
CA TYR A 170 -2.26 -2.50 -7.07
C TYR A 170 -1.59 -3.37 -6.00
N PRO A 171 -2.23 -4.44 -5.46
CA PRO A 171 -1.55 -5.32 -4.51
C PRO A 171 -0.28 -5.94 -5.07
N ALA A 172 -0.30 -6.42 -6.32
CA ALA A 172 0.88 -7.01 -6.95
C ALA A 172 1.98 -5.97 -7.18
N HIS A 173 1.61 -4.74 -7.54
CA HIS A 173 2.55 -3.64 -7.74
C HIS A 173 3.22 -3.19 -6.44
N VAL A 174 2.51 -3.14 -5.32
CA VAL A 174 3.08 -2.82 -4.00
C VAL A 174 3.92 -3.98 -3.48
N LEU A 175 3.39 -5.20 -3.51
CA LEU A 175 4.02 -6.37 -2.87
C LEU A 175 5.35 -6.78 -3.50
N ARG A 176 5.68 -6.34 -4.72
CA ARG A 176 7.02 -6.53 -5.30
C ARG A 176 8.12 -5.81 -4.49
N TYR A 177 7.76 -4.77 -3.74
CA TYR A 177 8.66 -4.00 -2.87
C TYR A 177 8.58 -4.43 -1.40
N TYR A 178 7.67 -5.35 -1.06
CA TYR A 178 7.43 -5.78 0.30
C TYR A 178 8.24 -7.03 0.62
N PRO A 179 9.22 -6.99 1.55
CA PRO A 179 10.13 -8.10 1.77
C PRO A 179 9.43 -9.38 2.23
N TYR A 180 8.32 -9.26 2.96
CA TYR A 180 7.54 -10.41 3.43
C TYR A 180 6.56 -10.97 2.40
N GLY A 181 6.27 -10.21 1.33
CA GLY A 181 5.28 -10.58 0.31
C GLY A 181 5.61 -11.84 -0.49
N ARG A 182 6.89 -12.26 -0.53
CA ARG A 182 7.36 -13.43 -1.27
C ARG A 182 7.82 -14.59 -0.40
N ALA A 183 8.15 -14.36 0.87
CA ALA A 183 8.64 -15.39 1.77
C ALA A 183 7.64 -16.55 1.95
N PHE A 184 6.35 -16.29 1.75
CA PHE A 184 5.25 -17.23 1.97
C PHE A 184 4.74 -17.92 0.71
N THR A 185 5.05 -17.42 -0.47
CA THR A 185 4.72 -18.08 -1.75
C THR A 185 5.69 -19.20 -2.11
N ALA A 186 6.86 -19.25 -1.45
CA ALA A 186 7.94 -20.21 -1.73
C ALA A 186 8.05 -21.36 -0.70
N GLY A 187 7.04 -21.60 0.15
CA GLY A 187 7.06 -22.69 1.13
C GLY A 187 8.01 -22.46 2.32
N GLY A 188 8.35 -21.23 2.61
CA GLY A 188 9.13 -20.85 3.80
C GLY A 188 8.37 -21.13 5.10
N ASN A 189 9.11 -21.48 6.15
CA ASN A 189 8.54 -21.85 7.43
C ASN A 189 7.94 -20.64 8.15
N GLN A 190 6.62 -20.47 8.07
CA GLN A 190 5.83 -19.38 8.63
C GLN A 190 6.14 -19.12 10.11
N ALA A 191 6.40 -20.17 10.90
CA ALA A 191 6.71 -20.08 12.31
C ALA A 191 8.03 -19.33 12.60
N ILE A 192 9.03 -19.41 11.72
CA ILE A 192 10.32 -18.72 11.91
C ILE A 192 10.15 -17.21 11.71
N VAL A 193 9.30 -16.81 10.78
CA VAL A 193 9.07 -15.39 10.48
C VAL A 193 8.20 -14.75 11.56
N GLU A 194 7.19 -15.44 12.08
CA GLU A 194 6.39 -14.97 13.22
C GLU A 194 7.25 -14.73 14.45
N VAL A 195 8.18 -15.63 14.76
CA VAL A 195 9.12 -15.46 15.87
C VAL A 195 10.05 -14.26 15.65
N ALA A 196 10.54 -14.05 14.42
CA ALA A 196 11.39 -12.90 14.09
C ALA A 196 10.63 -11.58 14.19
N LEU A 197 9.38 -11.51 13.74
CA LEU A 197 8.53 -10.32 13.79
C LEU A 197 8.14 -9.95 15.22
N THR A 198 7.84 -10.95 16.08
CA THR A 198 7.56 -10.71 17.51
C THR A 198 8.79 -10.19 18.27
N GLN A 199 10.00 -10.56 17.85
CA GLN A 199 11.23 -10.03 18.45
C GLN A 199 11.54 -8.59 18.01
N LEU A 200 11.21 -8.22 16.77
CA LEU A 200 11.37 -6.84 16.29
C LEU A 200 10.37 -5.87 16.94
N GLY A 201 9.16 -6.31 17.27
CA GLY A 201 8.14 -5.53 17.97
C GLY A 201 8.41 -5.31 19.47
N ASN A 202 9.35 -6.06 20.06
CA ASN A 202 9.69 -5.98 21.50
C ASN A 202 10.95 -5.14 21.82
N GLN A 203 11.53 -4.47 20.84
CA GLN A 203 12.65 -3.54 21.06
C GLN A 203 12.14 -2.10 21.11
N GLY A 204 11.45 -1.75 22.19
CA GLY A 204 10.98 -0.39 22.45
C GLY A 204 11.11 -0.02 23.90
#